data_dd47b74d7edc3333f2b453ffd99f4147
#
_entry.id   dd47b74d7edc3333f2b453ffd99f4147
#
_cell.length_a   1.000
_cell.length_b   1.000
_cell.length_c   1.000
_cell.angle_alpha   90.00
_cell.angle_beta   90.00
_cell.angle_gamma   90.00
#
_symmetry.space_group_name_H-M   'P 1'
#
loop_
_entity.id
_entity.type
_entity.pdbx_description
1 polymer ?
#
loop_
_entity_poly.entity_id
_entity_poly.type
_entity_poly.pdbx_seq_one_letter_code
_entity_poly.pdbx_strand_id
1 'polypeptide(L)'
;MPGGGKRISRVWEFFKLDAQKTRAQCTKCLKWLKYSGNTSNFAGHLLTTHRINLRDQSSSAGSDGSSSRMSENQSCGSSRSSPVPSQMTLDESFEYINSFNDSGNRSEMFTNAIATWLARDMVAANTITGEGFIKMFQMISARYKIPHPNTIKAKIDRKFVGAKKFIIEKLKSFPDIALTADCWTHQYTNNQYLGVTAHGFNGRSIDSYCIACLKFTETHSAENLRQLFESTIESLEIDKEKIVACVTDNARNIKNSIDLFIGPTKHASCFAHSLNLIVKKAIKEYEAISKMIQSVKDIVTFFHHSAKATTILNQLQESPLKLIQDVPTRWNSTYMMIERFLSLREPVSKALSKLDTDKDMIPNSSLKTLSEVQIVLKPFFDITNRLSTASHPSISQIIPIVTLVKMALSSLRPSYQETRILVEKLENELNVRFADTEFVELYNKATILDPRFKNYDFQSVTAGANAVMKIDNYLKACRPLMTRSASAQRSQPNINDIFTFRRVRDHQSSSNFSLDFSNYLDSNYLPLSTDPLLFWINNFPRESELTKLALRHLIVPATSVPSERLFSKAGDVLSKKRSSLSPKRVEELLIISCLPAELIASL
;
A
#
# COMPACT_ATOMS: atom_id res chain seq x y z
N MET A 1 29.26 -42.60 20.08
CA MET A 1 28.81 -42.68 18.70
C MET A 1 27.29 -42.82 18.73
N PRO A 2 26.45 -41.84 18.38
CA PRO A 2 25.05 -42.06 18.10
C PRO A 2 24.85 -42.15 16.59
N GLY A 3 24.15 -43.23 16.16
CA GLY A 3 23.95 -43.65 14.80
C GLY A 3 23.29 -42.60 13.91
N GLY A 4 23.90 -42.39 12.75
CA GLY A 4 23.33 -41.56 11.70
C GLY A 4 22.13 -42.26 11.07
N GLY A 5 20.92 -41.84 11.44
CA GLY A 5 19.70 -42.23 10.71
C GLY A 5 19.81 -41.82 9.25
N LYS A 6 19.66 -42.78 8.33
CA LYS A 6 19.66 -42.55 6.89
C LYS A 6 18.62 -41.47 6.56
N ARG A 7 19.03 -40.35 5.98
CA ARG A 7 18.18 -39.30 5.46
C ARG A 7 17.41 -39.85 4.27
N ILE A 8 16.08 -39.98 4.40
CA ILE A 8 15.21 -40.63 3.40
C ILE A 8 14.90 -39.69 2.23
N SER A 9 15.14 -38.39 2.36
CA SER A 9 14.74 -37.41 1.35
C SER A 9 15.93 -36.93 0.50
N ARG A 10 15.81 -36.98 -0.83
CA ARG A 10 16.81 -36.44 -1.80
C ARG A 10 17.10 -34.96 -1.64
N VAL A 11 16.30 -34.22 -0.91
CA VAL A 11 16.55 -32.83 -0.55
C VAL A 11 17.91 -32.65 0.10
N TRP A 12 18.39 -33.67 0.86
CA TRP A 12 19.66 -33.59 1.58
C TRP A 12 20.91 -33.66 0.70
N GLU A 13 20.76 -33.94 -0.58
CA GLU A 13 21.85 -33.81 -1.56
C GLU A 13 22.22 -32.32 -1.78
N PHE A 14 21.25 -31.42 -1.52
CA PHE A 14 21.35 -29.97 -1.77
C PHE A 14 21.41 -29.13 -0.50
N PHE A 15 21.37 -29.75 0.71
CA PHE A 15 21.38 -29.02 1.97
C PHE A 15 22.30 -29.65 3.00
N LYS A 16 23.04 -28.81 3.74
CA LYS A 16 23.86 -29.19 4.89
C LYS A 16 23.23 -28.65 6.17
N LEU A 17 22.98 -29.52 7.15
CA LEU A 17 22.47 -29.16 8.47
C LEU A 17 23.53 -28.45 9.31
N ASP A 18 23.11 -27.49 10.14
CA ASP A 18 23.97 -26.93 11.19
C ASP A 18 24.21 -27.95 12.33
N ALA A 19 25.15 -27.65 13.20
CA ALA A 19 25.51 -28.53 14.33
C ALA A 19 24.35 -28.71 15.32
N GLN A 20 23.43 -27.72 15.41
CA GLN A 20 22.28 -27.72 16.32
C GLN A 20 21.03 -28.31 15.68
N LYS A 21 21.05 -28.69 14.41
CA LYS A 21 19.94 -29.24 13.62
C LYS A 21 18.69 -28.33 13.56
N THR A 22 18.90 -27.04 13.69
CA THR A 22 17.81 -26.03 13.64
C THR A 22 17.68 -25.33 12.29
N ARG A 23 18.77 -25.37 11.49
CA ARG A 23 18.83 -24.73 10.15
C ARG A 23 19.64 -25.60 9.20
N ALA A 24 19.38 -25.45 7.90
CA ALA A 24 20.17 -26.07 6.86
C ALA A 24 20.58 -25.06 5.79
N GLN A 25 21.81 -25.16 5.31
CA GLN A 25 22.36 -24.30 4.28
C GLN A 25 22.22 -24.94 2.90
N CYS A 26 21.65 -24.22 1.94
CA CYS A 26 21.60 -24.65 0.55
C CYS A 26 23.01 -24.62 -0.06
N THR A 27 23.45 -25.72 -0.64
CA THR A 27 24.76 -25.83 -1.28
C THR A 27 24.88 -25.05 -2.60
N LYS A 28 23.74 -24.64 -3.21
CA LYS A 28 23.71 -23.91 -4.47
C LYS A 28 23.80 -22.39 -4.29
N CYS A 29 23.09 -21.81 -3.30
CA CYS A 29 23.05 -20.37 -3.07
C CYS A 29 23.55 -19.93 -1.68
N LEU A 30 24.01 -20.87 -0.87
CA LEU A 30 24.54 -20.67 0.48
C LEU A 30 23.54 -20.05 1.48
N LYS A 31 22.26 -19.95 1.12
CA LYS A 31 21.20 -19.41 1.98
C LYS A 31 20.84 -20.39 3.10
N TRP A 32 20.71 -19.88 4.32
CA TRP A 32 20.26 -20.65 5.49
C TRP A 32 18.73 -20.65 5.57
N LEU A 33 18.15 -21.83 5.76
CA LEU A 33 16.71 -22.04 5.94
C LEU A 33 16.44 -22.75 7.26
N LYS A 34 15.34 -22.38 7.94
CA LYS A 34 14.94 -23.01 9.21
C LYS A 34 14.52 -24.46 8.96
N TYR A 35 15.02 -25.37 9.79
CA TYR A 35 14.62 -26.78 9.80
C TYR A 35 13.72 -27.06 10.99
N SER A 36 12.52 -27.51 10.74
CA SER A 36 11.49 -27.83 11.76
C SER A 36 11.03 -29.29 11.69
N GLY A 37 11.96 -30.18 11.30
CA GLY A 37 11.67 -31.63 11.24
C GLY A 37 11.15 -32.14 9.88
N ASN A 38 10.73 -31.24 8.97
CA ASN A 38 10.31 -31.61 7.63
C ASN A 38 11.16 -30.94 6.54
N THR A 39 11.14 -31.49 5.32
CA THR A 39 11.97 -31.03 4.19
C THR A 39 11.16 -30.25 3.13
N SER A 40 9.89 -29.94 3.39
CA SER A 40 9.01 -29.29 2.41
C SER A 40 9.50 -27.88 2.03
N ASN A 41 9.99 -27.10 3.02
CA ASN A 41 10.57 -25.78 2.78
C ASN A 41 11.82 -25.83 1.89
N PHE A 42 12.61 -26.88 2.01
CA PHE A 42 13.82 -27.07 1.21
C PHE A 42 13.49 -27.49 -0.22
N ALA A 43 12.50 -28.38 -0.39
CA ALA A 43 12.00 -28.75 -1.71
C ALA A 43 11.35 -27.54 -2.42
N GLY A 44 10.58 -26.74 -1.69
CA GLY A 44 10.03 -25.47 -2.19
C GLY A 44 11.13 -24.48 -2.63
N HIS A 45 12.17 -24.32 -1.83
CA HIS A 45 13.33 -23.48 -2.18
C HIS A 45 14.07 -23.97 -3.43
N LEU A 46 14.29 -25.30 -3.56
CA LEU A 46 14.91 -25.88 -4.76
C LEU A 46 14.08 -25.62 -6.01
N LEU A 47 12.76 -25.77 -5.91
CA LEU A 47 11.84 -25.54 -7.02
C LEU A 47 11.80 -24.05 -7.42
N THR A 48 11.62 -23.15 -6.46
CA THR A 48 11.39 -21.72 -6.72
C THR A 48 12.68 -20.97 -7.05
N THR A 49 13.78 -21.28 -6.35
CA THR A 49 15.05 -20.53 -6.49
C THR A 49 16.00 -21.15 -7.50
N HIS A 50 16.02 -22.49 -7.59
CA HIS A 50 16.96 -23.22 -8.43
C HIS A 50 16.29 -24.00 -9.57
N ARG A 51 14.96 -23.97 -9.68
CA ARG A 51 14.15 -24.69 -10.68
C ARG A 51 14.41 -26.20 -10.69
N ILE A 52 14.78 -26.77 -9.54
CA ILE A 52 15.04 -28.20 -9.34
C ILE A 52 13.75 -28.84 -8.81
N ASN A 53 13.08 -29.66 -9.64
CA ASN A 53 11.89 -30.42 -9.27
C ASN A 53 12.29 -31.85 -8.86
N LEU A 54 12.18 -32.19 -7.58
CA LEU A 54 12.53 -33.50 -7.04
C LEU A 54 11.45 -34.58 -7.29
N ARG A 55 10.27 -34.21 -7.86
CA ARG A 55 9.16 -35.13 -8.15
C ARG A 55 9.26 -35.80 -9.52
N ASP A 56 9.92 -35.19 -10.50
CA ASP A 56 9.95 -35.68 -11.89
C ASP A 56 10.95 -36.82 -12.13
N GLN A 57 11.69 -37.28 -11.08
CA GLN A 57 12.65 -38.39 -11.20
C GLN A 57 12.21 -39.67 -10.47
N SER A 58 10.96 -39.77 -10.05
CA SER A 58 10.47 -40.93 -9.28
C SER A 58 9.58 -41.90 -10.06
N SER A 59 9.49 -41.81 -11.40
CA SER A 59 8.67 -42.68 -12.22
C SER A 59 9.47 -43.60 -13.17
N SER A 60 10.57 -44.17 -12.68
CA SER A 60 11.24 -45.28 -13.38
C SER A 60 11.81 -46.26 -12.40
N ALA A 61 10.94 -47.03 -11.73
CA ALA A 61 11.26 -48.33 -11.12
C ALA A 61 9.96 -49.01 -10.68
N GLY A 62 9.57 -50.04 -11.38
CA GLY A 62 8.74 -51.13 -10.82
C GLY A 62 7.41 -51.37 -11.44
N SER A 63 7.33 -52.23 -12.45
CA SER A 63 6.38 -53.38 -12.44
C SER A 63 6.94 -54.47 -13.35
N ASP A 64 7.09 -55.64 -12.74
CA ASP A 64 7.52 -56.93 -13.31
C ASP A 64 6.49 -57.49 -14.31
N GLY A 65 7.00 -58.30 -15.23
CA GLY A 65 6.17 -59.30 -15.84
C GLY A 65 6.64 -59.89 -17.16
N SER A 66 7.49 -60.94 -17.07
CA SER A 66 7.56 -62.14 -17.95
C SER A 66 8.23 -62.07 -19.34
N SER A 67 9.35 -62.75 -19.39
CA SER A 67 9.82 -63.82 -20.31
C SER A 67 10.05 -63.53 -21.78
N SER A 68 11.28 -63.61 -22.23
CA SER A 68 11.98 -64.75 -22.86
C SER A 68 13.26 -64.36 -23.58
N ARG A 69 14.32 -65.00 -23.15
CA ARG A 69 15.52 -65.65 -23.79
C ARG A 69 16.28 -65.03 -24.97
N MET A 70 17.59 -64.99 -24.69
CA MET A 70 18.76 -65.26 -25.56
C MET A 70 19.21 -64.16 -26.52
N SER A 71 20.45 -63.76 -26.60
CA SER A 71 21.75 -64.42 -26.37
C SER A 71 22.91 -63.38 -26.33
N GLU A 72 23.97 -63.78 -25.67
CA GLU A 72 25.33 -63.29 -25.57
C GLU A 72 25.89 -62.39 -26.69
N ASN A 73 26.60 -61.28 -26.37
CA ASN A 73 28.06 -61.31 -26.38
C ASN A 73 28.70 -60.06 -25.79
N GLN A 74 29.86 -60.30 -25.18
CA GLN A 74 30.74 -59.45 -24.45
C GLN A 74 31.28 -58.25 -25.25
N SER A 75 31.47 -57.10 -24.59
CA SER A 75 32.83 -56.59 -24.37
C SER A 75 32.86 -55.33 -23.50
N CYS A 76 33.85 -55.23 -22.66
CA CYS A 76 34.24 -54.12 -21.77
C CYS A 76 34.39 -52.78 -22.46
N GLY A 77 33.98 -51.73 -21.73
CA GLY A 77 34.32 -50.36 -22.08
C GLY A 77 33.66 -49.33 -21.13
N SER A 78 34.32 -49.07 -20.00
CA SER A 78 33.93 -47.97 -19.12
C SER A 78 34.18 -46.63 -19.81
N SER A 79 33.11 -45.91 -20.09
CA SER A 79 33.19 -44.45 -20.23
C SER A 79 31.89 -43.82 -19.76
N ARG A 80 31.99 -43.07 -18.68
CA ARG A 80 30.96 -42.14 -18.20
C ARG A 80 30.72 -41.09 -19.30
N SER A 81 29.73 -41.27 -20.16
CA SER A 81 29.28 -40.23 -21.05
C SER A 81 28.42 -39.23 -20.25
N SER A 82 28.96 -38.03 -20.06
CA SER A 82 28.17 -36.85 -19.79
C SER A 82 27.06 -36.74 -20.86
N PRO A 83 25.84 -36.27 -20.53
CA PRO A 83 24.83 -36.09 -21.56
C PRO A 83 25.37 -35.07 -22.58
N VAL A 84 25.66 -35.55 -23.77
CA VAL A 84 25.99 -34.73 -24.94
C VAL A 84 24.77 -33.88 -25.20
N PRO A 85 24.87 -32.53 -25.31
CA PRO A 85 23.77 -31.72 -25.77
C PRO A 85 23.29 -32.28 -27.11
N SER A 86 21.99 -32.62 -27.21
CA SER A 86 21.41 -33.09 -28.46
C SER A 86 21.77 -32.09 -29.56
N GLN A 87 22.50 -32.55 -30.57
CA GLN A 87 22.82 -31.74 -31.74
C GLN A 87 21.50 -31.32 -32.39
N MET A 88 21.25 -30.00 -32.45
CA MET A 88 20.11 -29.46 -33.18
C MET A 88 20.21 -29.89 -34.65
N THR A 89 19.11 -30.29 -35.22
CA THR A 89 19.00 -30.53 -36.66
C THR A 89 19.29 -29.24 -37.44
N LEU A 90 19.63 -29.35 -38.70
CA LEU A 90 19.85 -28.18 -39.57
C LEU A 90 18.60 -27.28 -39.62
N ASP A 91 17.41 -27.86 -39.72
CA ASP A 91 16.15 -27.12 -39.72
C ASP A 91 15.90 -26.40 -38.39
N GLU A 92 16.08 -27.06 -37.24
CA GLU A 92 16.01 -26.43 -35.91
C GLU A 92 17.05 -25.30 -35.77
N SER A 93 18.25 -25.47 -36.34
CA SER A 93 19.28 -24.45 -36.34
C SER A 93 18.89 -23.23 -37.19
N PHE A 94 18.29 -23.45 -38.36
CA PHE A 94 17.74 -22.38 -39.19
C PHE A 94 16.56 -21.68 -38.52
N GLU A 95 15.64 -22.38 -37.93
CA GLU A 95 14.54 -21.81 -37.17
C GLU A 95 15.04 -20.99 -35.97
N TYR A 96 16.03 -21.51 -35.25
CA TYR A 96 16.68 -20.79 -34.14
C TYR A 96 17.35 -19.50 -34.63
N ILE A 97 18.07 -19.51 -35.76
CA ILE A 97 18.71 -18.32 -36.34
C ILE A 97 17.63 -17.31 -36.78
N ASN A 98 16.61 -17.77 -37.48
CA ASN A 98 15.54 -16.94 -37.98
C ASN A 98 14.70 -16.32 -36.86
N SER A 99 14.62 -16.97 -35.69
CA SER A 99 13.91 -16.43 -34.52
C SER A 99 14.53 -15.13 -33.96
N PHE A 100 15.78 -14.79 -34.37
CA PHE A 100 16.46 -13.52 -34.01
C PHE A 100 16.40 -12.46 -35.13
N ASN A 101 15.80 -12.75 -36.26
CA ASN A 101 15.54 -11.73 -37.31
C ASN A 101 14.57 -10.67 -36.74
N ASP A 102 14.48 -9.49 -37.40
CA ASP A 102 13.72 -8.33 -36.90
C ASP A 102 12.23 -8.62 -36.56
N SER A 103 11.64 -9.66 -37.17
CA SER A 103 10.27 -10.15 -36.87
C SER A 103 10.24 -11.51 -36.22
N GLY A 104 11.37 -12.06 -35.78
CA GLY A 104 11.45 -13.38 -35.16
C GLY A 104 10.96 -13.39 -33.71
N ASN A 105 10.36 -14.52 -33.28
CA ASN A 105 9.78 -14.67 -31.96
C ASN A 105 10.73 -14.31 -30.78
N ARG A 106 12.02 -14.68 -30.89
CA ARG A 106 13.00 -14.35 -29.84
C ARG A 106 13.38 -12.89 -29.84
N SER A 107 13.53 -12.27 -31.03
CA SER A 107 13.76 -10.83 -31.17
C SER A 107 12.62 -10.04 -30.56
N GLU A 108 11.40 -10.43 -30.87
CA GLU A 108 10.19 -9.82 -30.30
C GLU A 108 10.10 -9.98 -28.79
N MET A 109 10.42 -11.16 -28.26
CA MET A 109 10.45 -11.44 -26.82
C MET A 109 11.47 -10.55 -26.08
N PHE A 110 12.70 -10.41 -26.59
CA PHE A 110 13.71 -9.54 -25.99
C PHE A 110 13.29 -8.07 -26.06
N THR A 111 12.79 -7.64 -27.21
CA THR A 111 12.30 -6.26 -27.41
C THR A 111 11.15 -5.94 -26.46
N ASN A 112 10.23 -6.90 -26.28
CA ASN A 112 9.12 -6.78 -25.33
C ASN A 112 9.60 -6.70 -23.88
N ALA A 113 10.57 -7.54 -23.51
CA ALA A 113 11.16 -7.52 -22.17
C ALA A 113 11.87 -6.18 -21.87
N ILE A 114 12.62 -5.64 -22.85
CA ILE A 114 13.27 -4.32 -22.73
C ILE A 114 12.20 -3.22 -22.57
N ALA A 115 11.15 -3.21 -23.41
CA ALA A 115 10.08 -2.24 -23.31
C ALA A 115 9.35 -2.31 -21.96
N THR A 116 9.10 -3.53 -21.47
CA THR A 116 8.49 -3.77 -20.15
C THR A 116 9.36 -3.24 -19.02
N TRP A 117 10.66 -3.55 -19.04
CA TRP A 117 11.62 -3.05 -18.07
C TRP A 117 11.68 -1.52 -18.06
N LEU A 118 11.85 -0.89 -19.25
CA LEU A 118 11.93 0.58 -19.35
C LEU A 118 10.65 1.26 -18.86
N ALA A 119 9.47 0.68 -19.17
CA ALA A 119 8.20 1.25 -18.75
C ALA A 119 7.96 1.06 -17.23
N ARG A 120 8.24 -0.13 -16.70
CA ARG A 120 8.01 -0.43 -15.28
C ARG A 120 8.94 0.33 -14.34
N ASP A 121 10.24 0.34 -14.67
CA ASP A 121 11.26 1.02 -13.86
C ASP A 121 11.43 2.49 -14.29
N MET A 122 10.57 2.92 -15.22
CA MET A 122 10.52 4.29 -15.74
C MET A 122 11.90 4.79 -16.21
N VAL A 123 12.66 3.91 -16.89
CA VAL A 123 14.00 4.18 -17.39
C VAL A 123 13.92 4.91 -18.74
N ALA A 124 14.86 5.83 -19.00
CA ALA A 124 14.90 6.54 -20.28
C ALA A 124 15.17 5.60 -21.46
N ALA A 125 14.40 5.70 -22.55
CA ALA A 125 14.55 4.83 -23.71
C ALA A 125 15.98 4.86 -24.33
N ASN A 126 16.68 6.00 -24.24
CA ASN A 126 18.05 6.13 -24.71
C ASN A 126 19.08 5.32 -23.89
N THR A 127 18.70 4.76 -22.73
CA THR A 127 19.58 3.89 -21.94
C THR A 127 20.04 2.66 -22.73
N ILE A 128 19.21 2.18 -23.67
CA ILE A 128 19.54 1.02 -24.51
C ILE A 128 20.67 1.27 -25.51
N THR A 129 21.02 2.54 -25.78
CA THR A 129 22.14 2.91 -26.66
C THR A 129 23.46 3.03 -25.90
N GLY A 130 23.44 2.92 -24.58
CA GLY A 130 24.63 2.95 -23.75
C GLY A 130 25.54 1.74 -23.98
N GLU A 131 26.85 1.95 -24.02
CA GLU A 131 27.85 0.91 -24.29
C GLU A 131 27.73 -0.26 -23.29
N GLY A 132 27.51 0.02 -22.02
CA GLY A 132 27.34 -1.01 -20.99
C GLY A 132 26.11 -1.89 -21.22
N PHE A 133 24.97 -1.28 -21.64
CA PHE A 133 23.77 -2.03 -21.98
C PHE A 133 23.98 -2.91 -23.21
N ILE A 134 24.63 -2.36 -24.25
CA ILE A 134 24.95 -3.11 -25.48
C ILE A 134 25.85 -4.30 -25.16
N LYS A 135 26.95 -4.09 -24.41
CA LYS A 135 27.86 -5.18 -23.99
C LYS A 135 27.16 -6.25 -23.18
N MET A 136 26.31 -5.85 -22.22
CA MET A 136 25.52 -6.80 -21.43
C MET A 136 24.63 -7.68 -22.31
N PHE A 137 23.91 -7.08 -23.25
CA PHE A 137 23.04 -7.84 -24.18
C PHE A 137 23.83 -8.73 -25.14
N GLN A 138 24.99 -8.30 -25.60
CA GLN A 138 25.89 -9.13 -26.40
C GLN A 138 26.36 -10.40 -25.66
N MET A 139 26.55 -10.32 -24.35
CA MET A 139 26.88 -11.48 -23.51
C MET A 139 25.67 -12.42 -23.31
N ILE A 140 24.45 -11.87 -23.21
CA ILE A 140 23.21 -12.65 -23.04
C ILE A 140 22.82 -13.32 -24.35
N SER A 141 22.87 -12.58 -25.46
CA SER A 141 22.53 -13.07 -26.81
C SER A 141 23.27 -12.25 -27.88
N ALA A 142 24.38 -12.80 -28.37
CA ALA A 142 25.18 -12.15 -29.40
C ALA A 142 24.40 -11.95 -30.73
N ARG A 143 23.32 -12.71 -30.94
CA ARG A 143 22.50 -12.64 -32.16
C ARG A 143 21.37 -11.60 -32.10
N TYR A 144 20.99 -11.17 -30.90
CA TYR A 144 19.93 -10.18 -30.75
C TYR A 144 20.44 -8.78 -31.10
N LYS A 145 19.81 -8.17 -32.06
CA LYS A 145 20.09 -6.78 -32.45
C LYS A 145 19.18 -5.83 -31.67
N ILE A 146 19.79 -5.04 -30.79
CA ILE A 146 19.06 -4.05 -29.98
C ILE A 146 18.41 -3.04 -30.95
N PRO A 147 17.06 -2.84 -30.86
CA PRO A 147 16.35 -1.93 -31.75
C PRO A 147 16.66 -0.46 -31.41
N HIS A 148 16.33 0.40 -32.36
CA HIS A 148 16.42 1.85 -32.14
C HIS A 148 15.48 2.30 -31.02
N PRO A 149 15.85 3.30 -30.18
CA PRO A 149 14.99 3.81 -29.10
C PRO A 149 13.56 4.16 -29.52
N ASN A 150 13.35 4.64 -30.74
CA ASN A 150 12.01 4.95 -31.24
C ASN A 150 11.14 3.70 -31.42
N THR A 151 11.72 2.55 -31.78
CA THR A 151 11.00 1.26 -31.86
C THR A 151 10.51 0.86 -30.44
N ILE A 152 11.35 1.05 -29.43
CA ILE A 152 10.97 0.78 -28.03
C ILE A 152 9.89 1.76 -27.56
N LYS A 153 10.01 3.05 -27.88
CA LYS A 153 8.98 4.06 -27.56
C LYS A 153 7.63 3.67 -28.17
N ALA A 154 7.59 3.29 -29.44
CA ALA A 154 6.37 2.84 -30.10
C ALA A 154 5.78 1.57 -29.46
N LYS A 155 6.64 0.70 -28.91
CA LYS A 155 6.17 -0.48 -28.18
C LYS A 155 5.59 -0.12 -26.81
N ILE A 156 6.19 0.85 -26.10
CA ILE A 156 5.64 1.40 -24.86
C ILE A 156 4.28 2.07 -25.13
N ASP A 157 4.13 2.80 -26.25
CA ASP A 157 2.84 3.41 -26.62
C ASP A 157 1.75 2.36 -26.82
N ARG A 158 2.07 1.22 -27.47
CA ARG A 158 1.12 0.11 -27.60
C ARG A 158 0.75 -0.50 -26.25
N LYS A 159 1.74 -0.69 -25.36
CA LYS A 159 1.49 -1.17 -24.00
C LYS A 159 0.60 -0.21 -23.21
N PHE A 160 0.76 1.10 -23.37
CA PHE A 160 -0.10 2.09 -22.74
C PHE A 160 -1.57 1.97 -23.21
N VAL A 161 -1.79 1.80 -24.52
CA VAL A 161 -3.14 1.57 -25.06
C VAL A 161 -3.76 0.31 -24.47
N GLY A 162 -3.00 -0.78 -24.40
CA GLY A 162 -3.44 -2.02 -23.74
C GLY A 162 -3.73 -1.84 -22.26
N ALA A 163 -2.85 -1.13 -21.53
CA ALA A 163 -3.01 -0.81 -20.12
C ALA A 163 -4.29 0.00 -19.86
N LYS A 164 -4.54 1.04 -20.69
CA LYS A 164 -5.75 1.85 -20.59
C LYS A 164 -7.01 1.01 -20.81
N LYS A 165 -7.01 0.14 -21.83
CA LYS A 165 -8.13 -0.77 -22.11
C LYS A 165 -8.38 -1.71 -20.92
N PHE A 166 -7.33 -2.32 -20.38
CA PHE A 166 -7.43 -3.18 -19.18
C PHE A 166 -8.02 -2.44 -17.98
N ILE A 167 -7.55 -1.20 -17.72
CA ILE A 167 -8.05 -0.38 -16.62
C ILE A 167 -9.54 -0.08 -16.81
N ILE A 168 -9.97 0.30 -18.02
CA ILE A 168 -11.38 0.56 -18.34
C ILE A 168 -12.24 -0.69 -18.04
N GLU A 169 -11.81 -1.87 -18.49
CA GLU A 169 -12.52 -3.12 -18.26
C GLU A 169 -12.64 -3.43 -16.77
N LYS A 170 -11.56 -3.20 -16.00
CA LYS A 170 -11.57 -3.38 -14.54
C LYS A 170 -12.51 -2.40 -13.84
N LEU A 171 -12.44 -1.12 -14.18
CA LEU A 171 -13.29 -0.09 -13.58
C LEU A 171 -14.78 -0.34 -13.90
N LYS A 172 -15.10 -0.80 -15.09
CA LYS A 172 -16.46 -1.20 -15.46
C LYS A 172 -16.98 -2.38 -14.62
N SER A 173 -16.09 -3.30 -14.24
CA SER A 173 -16.45 -4.48 -13.43
C SER A 173 -16.75 -4.16 -11.97
N PHE A 174 -16.29 -3.01 -11.46
CA PHE A 174 -16.57 -2.61 -10.08
C PHE A 174 -17.98 -2.04 -9.96
N PRO A 175 -18.75 -2.45 -8.94
CA PRO A 175 -20.05 -1.84 -8.64
C PRO A 175 -19.89 -0.40 -8.16
N ASP A 176 -18.88 -0.14 -7.33
CA ASP A 176 -18.59 1.15 -6.72
C ASP A 176 -17.10 1.47 -6.83
N ILE A 177 -16.78 2.78 -6.95
CA ILE A 177 -15.41 3.28 -7.12
C ILE A 177 -15.18 4.41 -6.12
N ALA A 178 -14.07 4.34 -5.39
CA ALA A 178 -13.54 5.48 -4.64
C ALA A 178 -12.35 6.08 -5.40
N LEU A 179 -12.22 7.40 -5.36
CA LEU A 179 -11.09 8.11 -5.96
C LEU A 179 -10.18 8.67 -4.88
N THR A 180 -8.88 8.74 -5.16
CA THR A 180 -7.98 9.66 -4.46
C THR A 180 -7.35 10.59 -5.46
N ALA A 181 -7.14 11.84 -5.08
CA ALA A 181 -6.48 12.81 -5.94
C ALA A 181 -5.57 13.72 -5.13
N ASP A 182 -4.52 14.18 -5.77
CA ASP A 182 -3.56 15.13 -5.19
C ASP A 182 -2.93 15.97 -6.28
N CYS A 183 -2.44 17.17 -5.92
CA CYS A 183 -1.76 18.08 -6.82
C CYS A 183 -0.28 18.19 -6.44
N TRP A 184 0.60 18.11 -7.42
CA TRP A 184 2.04 18.16 -7.21
C TRP A 184 2.72 19.14 -8.17
N THR A 185 3.67 19.89 -7.62
CA THR A 185 4.52 20.79 -8.41
C THR A 185 5.92 20.22 -8.51
N HIS A 186 6.39 20.01 -9.72
CA HIS A 186 7.74 19.53 -9.97
C HIS A 186 8.76 20.66 -9.77
N GLN A 187 9.69 20.47 -8.83
CA GLN A 187 10.60 21.53 -8.34
C GLN A 187 11.59 22.10 -9.38
N TYR A 188 11.90 21.35 -10.46
CA TYR A 188 12.86 21.81 -11.47
C TYR A 188 12.22 22.48 -12.68
N THR A 189 10.98 22.11 -13.02
CA THR A 189 10.28 22.63 -14.19
C THR A 189 9.11 23.53 -13.83
N ASN A 190 8.74 23.61 -12.54
CA ASN A 190 7.53 24.26 -12.03
C ASN A 190 6.24 23.76 -12.70
N ASN A 191 6.32 22.64 -13.42
CA ASN A 191 5.11 22.00 -13.96
C ASN A 191 4.29 21.44 -12.81
N GLN A 192 2.99 21.70 -12.90
CA GLN A 192 2.02 21.22 -11.93
C GLN A 192 1.24 20.05 -12.52
N TYR A 193 0.98 19.04 -11.72
CA TYR A 193 0.30 17.81 -12.13
C TYR A 193 -0.83 17.48 -11.18
N LEU A 194 -1.94 16.97 -11.74
CA LEU A 194 -3.01 16.29 -11.01
C LEU A 194 -2.81 14.80 -11.14
N GLY A 195 -2.62 14.09 -10.03
CA GLY A 195 -2.61 12.64 -9.96
C GLY A 195 -3.94 12.12 -9.44
N VAL A 196 -4.51 11.14 -10.13
CA VAL A 196 -5.77 10.51 -9.71
C VAL A 196 -5.60 9.00 -9.69
N THR A 197 -6.04 8.38 -8.60
CA THR A 197 -6.14 6.91 -8.50
C THR A 197 -7.58 6.49 -8.25
N ALA A 198 -7.97 5.35 -8.79
CA ALA A 198 -9.27 4.75 -8.59
C ALA A 198 -9.12 3.44 -7.81
N HIS A 199 -10.04 3.20 -6.89
CA HIS A 199 -10.08 2.05 -5.99
C HIS A 199 -11.42 1.36 -6.11
N GLY A 200 -11.42 0.03 -6.25
CA GLY A 200 -12.65 -0.76 -6.31
C GLY A 200 -12.43 -2.15 -5.73
N PHE A 201 -13.49 -2.77 -5.24
CA PHE A 201 -13.43 -4.10 -4.65
C PHE A 201 -13.71 -5.18 -5.71
N ASN A 202 -12.76 -6.10 -5.89
CA ASN A 202 -12.85 -7.17 -6.89
C ASN A 202 -13.51 -8.46 -6.36
N GLY A 203 -14.05 -8.44 -5.13
CA GLY A 203 -14.62 -9.60 -4.44
C GLY A 203 -13.64 -10.35 -3.54
N ARG A 204 -12.34 -9.96 -3.53
CA ARG A 204 -11.30 -10.54 -2.65
C ARG A 204 -10.45 -9.47 -1.97
N SER A 205 -10.14 -8.40 -2.69
CA SER A 205 -9.28 -7.31 -2.24
C SER A 205 -9.67 -6.01 -2.94
N ILE A 206 -9.16 -4.89 -2.44
CA ILE A 206 -9.25 -3.62 -3.15
C ILE A 206 -8.15 -3.56 -4.20
N ASP A 207 -8.55 -3.42 -5.45
CA ASP A 207 -7.64 -3.07 -6.54
C ASP A 207 -7.52 -1.54 -6.64
N SER A 208 -6.32 -1.06 -6.93
CA SER A 208 -6.01 0.36 -7.05
C SER A 208 -5.26 0.63 -8.34
N TYR A 209 -5.76 1.55 -9.15
CA TYR A 209 -5.19 1.90 -10.45
C TYR A 209 -4.88 3.40 -10.50
N CYS A 210 -3.68 3.76 -11.01
CA CYS A 210 -3.42 5.11 -11.48
C CYS A 210 -4.26 5.33 -12.74
N ILE A 211 -5.14 6.32 -12.72
CA ILE A 211 -6.04 6.61 -13.84
C ILE A 211 -5.70 7.89 -14.57
N ALA A 212 -4.96 8.81 -13.93
CA ALA A 212 -4.44 10.02 -14.56
C ALA A 212 -3.21 10.57 -13.84
N CYS A 213 -2.32 11.19 -14.61
CA CYS A 213 -1.28 12.09 -14.13
C CYS A 213 -1.15 13.25 -15.13
N LEU A 214 -2.08 14.20 -15.04
CA LEU A 214 -2.26 15.26 -16.03
C LEU A 214 -1.49 16.52 -15.63
N LYS A 215 -0.74 17.08 -16.58
CA LYS A 215 -0.13 18.40 -16.38
C LYS A 215 -1.17 19.50 -16.47
N PHE A 216 -1.12 20.44 -15.55
CA PHE A 216 -1.89 21.68 -15.68
C PHE A 216 -1.32 22.56 -16.79
N THR A 217 -2.20 23.06 -17.63
CA THR A 217 -1.87 24.04 -18.66
C THR A 217 -2.37 25.43 -18.32
N GLU A 218 -3.28 25.53 -17.34
CA GLU A 218 -3.96 26.73 -16.92
C GLU A 218 -3.80 26.98 -15.41
N THR A 219 -4.44 28.04 -14.92
CA THR A 219 -4.43 28.37 -13.48
C THR A 219 -5.11 27.30 -12.64
N HIS A 220 -4.65 27.10 -11.40
CA HIS A 220 -5.19 26.17 -10.40
C HIS A 220 -6.57 26.62 -9.87
N SER A 221 -7.53 26.90 -10.75
CA SER A 221 -8.90 27.19 -10.34
C SER A 221 -9.67 25.90 -10.08
N ALA A 222 -10.71 25.98 -9.24
CA ALA A 222 -11.59 24.85 -8.99
C ALA A 222 -12.28 24.37 -10.28
N GLU A 223 -12.60 25.29 -11.16
CA GLU A 223 -13.25 25.00 -12.44
C GLU A 223 -12.35 24.22 -13.41
N ASN A 224 -11.08 24.64 -13.54
CA ASN A 224 -10.13 23.94 -14.41
C ASN A 224 -9.81 22.52 -13.86
N LEU A 225 -9.72 22.37 -12.53
CA LEU A 225 -9.59 21.07 -11.90
C LEU A 225 -10.82 20.18 -12.15
N ARG A 226 -12.04 20.74 -12.05
CA ARG A 226 -13.28 20.03 -12.37
C ARG A 226 -13.25 19.47 -13.80
N GLN A 227 -12.87 20.29 -14.77
CA GLN A 227 -12.77 19.87 -16.18
C GLN A 227 -11.77 18.74 -16.38
N LEU A 228 -10.62 18.75 -15.66
CA LEU A 228 -9.65 17.66 -15.70
C LEU A 228 -10.24 16.36 -15.12
N PHE A 229 -10.99 16.43 -14.03
CA PHE A 229 -11.69 15.26 -13.50
C PHE A 229 -12.73 14.73 -14.49
N GLU A 230 -13.55 15.61 -15.08
CA GLU A 230 -14.57 15.21 -16.05
C GLU A 230 -13.95 14.54 -17.29
N SER A 231 -12.94 15.16 -17.89
CA SER A 231 -12.24 14.58 -19.05
C SER A 231 -11.57 13.24 -18.73
N THR A 232 -11.04 13.08 -17.51
CA THR A 232 -10.47 11.81 -17.05
C THR A 232 -11.53 10.71 -16.98
N ILE A 233 -12.66 11.00 -16.32
CA ILE A 233 -13.75 10.04 -16.13
C ILE A 233 -14.38 9.65 -17.47
N GLU A 234 -14.64 10.63 -18.36
CA GLU A 234 -15.15 10.41 -19.70
C GLU A 234 -14.21 9.54 -20.53
N SER A 235 -12.89 9.84 -20.49
CA SER A 235 -11.87 9.08 -21.24
C SER A 235 -11.74 7.63 -20.81
N LEU A 236 -12.20 7.29 -19.60
CA LEU A 236 -12.18 5.97 -19.00
C LEU A 236 -13.56 5.32 -18.92
N GLU A 237 -14.57 5.98 -19.48
CA GLU A 237 -15.96 5.50 -19.51
C GLU A 237 -16.49 5.13 -18.12
N ILE A 238 -16.12 5.91 -17.09
CA ILE A 238 -16.57 5.71 -15.71
C ILE A 238 -17.91 6.41 -15.51
N ASP A 239 -18.88 5.67 -15.01
CA ASP A 239 -20.15 6.23 -14.58
C ASP A 239 -19.97 7.02 -13.27
N LYS A 240 -20.34 8.32 -13.27
CA LYS A 240 -20.26 9.20 -12.09
C LYS A 240 -21.06 8.68 -10.89
N GLU A 241 -22.14 7.94 -11.11
CA GLU A 241 -22.97 7.38 -10.04
C GLU A 241 -22.25 6.27 -9.26
N LYS A 242 -21.32 5.57 -9.89
CA LYS A 242 -20.45 4.60 -9.22
C LYS A 242 -19.42 5.26 -8.30
N ILE A 243 -19.15 6.56 -8.46
CA ILE A 243 -18.15 7.26 -7.62
C ILE A 243 -18.78 7.55 -6.26
N VAL A 244 -18.28 6.85 -5.25
CA VAL A 244 -18.73 6.97 -3.86
C VAL A 244 -18.17 8.20 -3.20
N ALA A 245 -16.87 8.39 -3.34
CA ALA A 245 -16.15 9.52 -2.75
C ALA A 245 -14.83 9.80 -3.50
N CYS A 246 -14.33 11.03 -3.35
CA CYS A 246 -12.98 11.41 -3.72
C CYS A 246 -12.24 11.95 -2.49
N VAL A 247 -11.09 11.34 -2.17
CA VAL A 247 -10.24 11.73 -1.04
C VAL A 247 -9.11 12.62 -1.56
N THR A 248 -8.99 13.85 -1.04
CA THR A 248 -7.95 14.79 -1.46
C THR A 248 -7.27 15.41 -0.25
N ASP A 249 -6.21 16.19 -0.48
CA ASP A 249 -5.67 17.07 0.55
C ASP A 249 -6.71 18.15 0.95
N ASN A 250 -6.35 19.00 1.92
CA ASN A 250 -7.25 20.04 2.43
C ASN A 250 -7.15 21.37 1.64
N ALA A 251 -6.53 21.37 0.47
CA ALA A 251 -6.42 22.58 -0.34
C ALA A 251 -7.81 23.00 -0.88
N ARG A 252 -8.13 24.28 -0.73
CA ARG A 252 -9.46 24.82 -1.05
C ARG A 252 -9.88 24.59 -2.51
N ASN A 253 -8.92 24.73 -3.43
CA ASN A 253 -9.22 24.63 -4.86
C ASN A 253 -9.63 23.20 -5.26
N ILE A 254 -8.88 22.18 -4.79
CA ILE A 254 -9.23 20.79 -5.12
C ILE A 254 -10.52 20.36 -4.43
N LYS A 255 -10.74 20.77 -3.17
CA LYS A 255 -12.02 20.53 -2.50
C LYS A 255 -13.20 21.10 -3.29
N ASN A 256 -13.15 22.40 -3.63
CA ASN A 256 -14.21 23.04 -4.39
C ASN A 256 -14.40 22.39 -5.77
N SER A 257 -13.33 21.89 -6.40
CA SER A 257 -13.46 21.18 -7.68
C SER A 257 -14.22 19.87 -7.55
N ILE A 258 -14.00 19.12 -6.47
CA ILE A 258 -14.74 17.88 -6.19
C ILE A 258 -16.21 18.19 -5.87
N ASP A 259 -16.47 19.24 -5.10
CA ASP A 259 -17.84 19.69 -4.79
C ASP A 259 -18.62 20.02 -6.08
N LEU A 260 -17.96 20.65 -7.07
CA LEU A 260 -18.53 20.93 -8.38
C LEU A 260 -18.65 19.68 -9.27
N PHE A 261 -17.73 18.72 -9.14
CA PHE A 261 -17.63 17.53 -9.99
C PHE A 261 -18.65 16.45 -9.63
N ILE A 262 -18.70 16.04 -8.35
CA ILE A 262 -19.53 14.92 -7.86
C ILE A 262 -20.41 15.28 -6.66
N GLY A 263 -20.37 16.53 -6.22
CA GLY A 263 -21.16 17.04 -5.10
C GLY A 263 -20.43 17.06 -3.77
N PRO A 264 -20.82 17.96 -2.85
CA PRO A 264 -20.12 18.23 -1.60
C PRO A 264 -20.13 17.07 -0.60
N THR A 265 -21.12 16.17 -0.69
CA THR A 265 -21.25 15.01 0.20
C THR A 265 -20.29 13.86 -0.13
N LYS A 266 -19.69 13.90 -1.32
CA LYS A 266 -18.75 12.87 -1.80
C LYS A 266 -17.28 13.27 -1.67
N HIS A 267 -16.95 14.44 -1.09
CA HIS A 267 -15.59 14.83 -0.77
C HIS A 267 -15.18 14.31 0.62
N ALA A 268 -13.98 13.73 0.73
CA ALA A 268 -13.34 13.39 1.98
C ALA A 268 -11.94 14.03 2.07
N SER A 269 -11.63 14.61 3.23
CA SER A 269 -10.30 15.16 3.49
C SER A 269 -9.30 14.06 3.85
N CYS A 270 -8.11 14.10 3.27
CA CYS A 270 -7.00 13.20 3.63
C CYS A 270 -6.69 13.31 5.12
N PHE A 271 -6.90 12.21 5.85
CA PHE A 271 -6.74 12.19 7.30
C PHE A 271 -5.26 12.38 7.70
N ALA A 272 -4.32 11.76 6.99
CA ALA A 272 -2.89 11.94 7.24
C ALA A 272 -2.46 13.40 7.04
N HIS A 273 -2.98 14.09 6.02
CA HIS A 273 -2.75 15.50 5.80
C HIS A 273 -3.36 16.35 6.92
N SER A 274 -4.55 16.02 7.41
CA SER A 274 -5.18 16.70 8.53
C SER A 274 -4.37 16.57 9.82
N LEU A 275 -3.83 15.39 10.14
CA LEU A 275 -2.93 15.18 11.27
C LEU A 275 -1.63 16.00 11.12
N ASN A 276 -1.06 16.03 9.92
CA ASN A 276 0.13 16.86 9.63
C ASN A 276 -0.12 18.35 9.90
N LEU A 277 -1.28 18.86 9.52
CA LEU A 277 -1.65 20.24 9.77
C LEU A 277 -1.85 20.54 11.26
N ILE A 278 -2.47 19.64 12.02
CA ILE A 278 -2.68 19.77 13.46
C ILE A 278 -1.33 19.91 14.18
N VAL A 279 -0.44 18.93 13.97
CA VAL A 279 0.86 18.89 14.67
C VAL A 279 1.72 20.09 14.29
N LYS A 280 1.79 20.44 13.00
CA LYS A 280 2.57 21.60 12.53
C LYS A 280 2.04 22.91 13.10
N LYS A 281 0.73 23.10 13.14
CA LYS A 281 0.11 24.31 13.66
C LYS A 281 0.37 24.43 15.16
N ALA A 282 0.15 23.37 15.93
CA ALA A 282 0.40 23.36 17.38
C ALA A 282 1.87 23.69 17.73
N ILE A 283 2.84 23.10 17.00
CA ILE A 283 4.26 23.39 17.18
C ILE A 283 4.57 24.84 16.79
N LYS A 284 4.07 25.31 15.62
CA LYS A 284 4.36 26.66 15.11
C LYS A 284 3.79 27.76 15.99
N GLU A 285 2.61 27.57 16.56
CA GLU A 285 1.94 28.55 17.41
C GLU A 285 2.50 28.64 18.82
N TYR A 286 3.46 27.77 19.16
CA TYR A 286 4.11 27.80 20.47
C TYR A 286 5.62 28.00 20.32
N GLU A 287 6.04 29.25 20.46
CA GLU A 287 7.41 29.70 20.16
C GLU A 287 8.47 28.94 20.96
N ALA A 288 8.22 28.63 22.25
CA ALA A 288 9.19 27.93 23.09
C ALA A 288 9.53 26.54 22.52
N ILE A 289 8.53 25.75 22.15
CA ILE A 289 8.73 24.41 21.54
C ILE A 289 9.32 24.55 20.13
N SER A 290 8.84 25.52 19.35
CA SER A 290 9.35 25.77 17.99
C SER A 290 10.85 26.11 18.02
N LYS A 291 11.31 26.97 18.96
CA LYS A 291 12.73 27.31 19.14
C LYS A 291 13.56 26.09 19.56
N MET A 292 13.07 25.27 20.49
CA MET A 292 13.79 24.05 20.90
C MET A 292 13.97 23.08 19.72
N ILE A 293 12.93 22.88 18.93
CA ILE A 293 13.01 22.03 17.73
C ILE A 293 13.96 22.63 16.70
N GLN A 294 13.96 23.96 16.52
CA GLN A 294 14.89 24.64 15.62
C GLN A 294 16.34 24.46 16.07
N SER A 295 16.63 24.54 17.37
CA SER A 295 17.98 24.28 17.90
C SER A 295 18.46 22.85 17.60
N VAL A 296 17.57 21.85 17.73
CA VAL A 296 17.88 20.47 17.28
C VAL A 296 18.21 20.44 15.80
N LYS A 297 17.37 21.09 14.99
CA LYS A 297 17.54 21.14 13.53
C LYS A 297 18.85 21.79 13.12
N ASP A 298 19.26 22.85 13.79
CA ASP A 298 20.52 23.56 13.50
C ASP A 298 21.74 22.68 13.79
N ILE A 299 21.73 21.94 14.89
CA ILE A 299 22.78 20.96 15.21
C ILE A 299 22.78 19.83 14.18
N VAL A 300 21.62 19.25 13.86
CA VAL A 300 21.51 18.17 12.87
C VAL A 300 22.01 18.65 11.50
N THR A 301 21.63 19.85 11.09
CA THR A 301 22.08 20.46 9.83
C THR A 301 23.59 20.66 9.81
N PHE A 302 24.20 21.13 10.92
CA PHE A 302 25.65 21.25 11.04
C PHE A 302 26.35 19.90 10.80
N PHE A 303 25.89 18.83 11.46
CA PHE A 303 26.48 17.49 11.24
C PHE A 303 26.28 16.99 9.81
N HIS A 304 25.15 17.28 9.16
CA HIS A 304 24.93 16.90 7.76
C HIS A 304 25.85 17.64 6.77
N HIS A 305 26.23 18.87 7.06
CA HIS A 305 27.11 19.67 6.18
C HIS A 305 28.59 19.53 6.49
N SER A 306 28.98 18.98 7.66
CA SER A 306 30.37 18.81 8.05
C SER A 306 30.80 17.34 8.02
N ALA A 307 31.59 16.95 7.03
CA ALA A 307 32.17 15.61 6.94
C ALA A 307 33.05 15.30 8.18
N LYS A 308 33.80 16.28 8.69
CA LYS A 308 34.60 16.15 9.91
C LYS A 308 33.73 15.85 11.13
N ALA A 309 32.64 16.60 11.30
CA ALA A 309 31.72 16.39 12.42
C ALA A 309 31.04 15.01 12.35
N THR A 310 30.58 14.61 11.16
CA THR A 310 30.01 13.27 10.94
C THR A 310 31.01 12.14 11.25
N THR A 311 32.27 12.29 10.86
CA THR A 311 33.32 11.31 11.15
C THR A 311 33.55 11.18 12.65
N ILE A 312 33.67 12.29 13.38
CA ILE A 312 33.85 12.28 14.84
C ILE A 312 32.62 11.66 15.53
N LEU A 313 31.41 12.02 15.11
CA LEU A 313 30.18 11.46 15.66
C LEU A 313 30.12 9.92 15.47
N ASN A 314 30.53 9.43 14.30
CA ASN A 314 30.54 7.99 14.02
C ASN A 314 31.57 7.24 14.88
N GLN A 315 32.74 7.85 15.13
CA GLN A 315 33.79 7.27 15.99
C GLN A 315 33.39 7.19 17.48
N LEU A 316 32.42 7.97 17.91
CA LEU A 316 31.92 8.00 19.29
C LEU A 316 30.76 7.03 19.53
N GLN A 317 30.39 6.25 18.54
CA GLN A 317 29.33 5.26 18.60
C GLN A 317 29.87 3.86 18.31
N GLU A 318 29.42 2.87 19.06
CA GLU A 318 29.74 1.46 18.78
C GLU A 318 29.13 0.98 17.45
N SER A 319 27.89 1.39 17.20
CA SER A 319 27.16 1.16 15.95
C SER A 319 26.74 2.51 15.35
N PRO A 320 27.44 3.00 14.32
CA PRO A 320 27.22 4.35 13.81
C PRO A 320 25.80 4.55 13.23
N LEU A 321 25.03 5.42 13.85
CA LEU A 321 23.73 5.88 13.39
C LEU A 321 23.84 7.34 12.93
N LYS A 322 23.28 7.64 11.76
CA LYS A 322 23.22 9.01 11.26
C LYS A 322 22.08 9.79 11.93
N LEU A 323 22.30 11.08 12.18
CA LEU A 323 21.22 11.99 12.53
C LEU A 323 20.24 12.11 11.36
N ILE A 324 18.96 12.29 11.68
CA ILE A 324 17.88 12.38 10.69
C ILE A 324 17.55 13.87 10.50
N GLN A 325 17.56 14.34 9.25
CA GLN A 325 17.21 15.72 8.91
C GLN A 325 15.70 15.89 8.82
N ASP A 326 15.19 16.98 9.36
CA ASP A 326 13.81 17.39 9.20
C ASP A 326 13.48 17.76 7.75
N VAL A 327 12.34 17.28 7.27
CA VAL A 327 11.78 17.62 5.95
C VAL A 327 10.55 18.51 6.16
N PRO A 328 10.59 19.79 5.76
CA PRO A 328 9.57 20.78 6.11
C PRO A 328 8.14 20.41 5.70
N THR A 329 7.97 19.56 4.71
CA THR A 329 6.63 19.15 4.21
C THR A 329 5.96 18.09 5.08
N ARG A 330 6.73 17.31 5.88
CA ARG A 330 6.23 16.15 6.63
C ARG A 330 6.61 16.23 8.10
N TRP A 331 5.65 16.44 8.99
CA TRP A 331 5.88 16.52 10.44
C TRP A 331 6.51 15.26 11.05
N ASN A 332 6.27 14.07 10.46
CA ASN A 332 6.87 12.82 10.92
C ASN A 332 8.40 12.89 10.92
N SER A 333 9.00 13.62 9.98
CA SER A 333 10.45 13.81 9.94
C SER A 333 10.95 14.63 11.13
N THR A 334 10.17 15.60 11.61
CA THR A 334 10.46 16.36 12.82
C THR A 334 10.48 15.45 14.05
N TYR A 335 9.47 14.56 14.16
CA TYR A 335 9.45 13.54 15.23
C TYR A 335 10.68 12.62 15.17
N MET A 336 10.98 12.06 14.01
CA MET A 336 12.13 11.17 13.80
C MET A 336 13.47 11.89 14.07
N MET A 337 13.57 13.16 13.72
CA MET A 337 14.73 14.02 14.03
C MET A 337 14.92 14.13 15.54
N ILE A 338 13.86 14.47 16.28
CA ILE A 338 13.88 14.61 17.75
C ILE A 338 14.26 13.27 18.40
N GLU A 339 13.60 12.20 18.03
CA GLU A 339 13.83 10.84 18.56
C GLU A 339 15.29 10.40 18.34
N ARG A 340 15.81 10.55 17.12
CA ARG A 340 17.20 10.20 16.79
C ARG A 340 18.19 11.12 17.51
N PHE A 341 17.92 12.41 17.62
CA PHE A 341 18.76 13.35 18.35
C PHE A 341 18.85 13.00 19.83
N LEU A 342 17.71 12.71 20.48
CA LEU A 342 17.67 12.31 21.88
C LEU A 342 18.41 10.98 22.13
N SER A 343 18.31 10.03 21.20
CA SER A 343 19.04 8.76 21.29
C SER A 343 20.56 8.93 21.15
N LEU A 344 21.01 9.94 20.42
CA LEU A 344 22.42 10.24 20.18
C LEU A 344 22.94 11.46 20.97
N ARG A 345 22.20 11.95 21.98
CA ARG A 345 22.54 13.16 22.73
C ARG A 345 23.96 13.13 23.32
N GLU A 346 24.40 12.00 23.87
CA GLU A 346 25.74 11.89 24.46
C GLU A 346 26.87 11.87 23.42
N PRO A 347 26.83 11.04 22.36
CA PRO A 347 27.77 11.13 21.25
C PRO A 347 27.81 12.51 20.60
N VAL A 348 26.65 13.17 20.40
CA VAL A 348 26.55 14.52 19.82
C VAL A 348 27.24 15.54 20.74
N SER A 349 26.96 15.54 22.03
CA SER A 349 27.60 16.44 23.01
C SER A 349 29.13 16.26 23.03
N LYS A 350 29.61 15.02 23.08
CA LYS A 350 31.04 14.71 23.03
C LYS A 350 31.68 15.12 21.69
N ALA A 351 30.96 14.99 20.58
CA ALA A 351 31.44 15.41 19.27
C ALA A 351 31.57 16.94 19.18
N LEU A 352 30.55 17.67 19.63
CA LEU A 352 30.58 19.16 19.66
C LEU A 352 31.74 19.67 20.50
N SER A 353 32.02 19.10 21.67
CA SER A 353 33.14 19.48 22.53
C SER A 353 34.52 19.20 21.90
N LYS A 354 34.63 18.32 20.91
CA LYS A 354 35.87 18.02 20.17
C LYS A 354 36.02 18.86 18.90
N LEU A 355 34.99 19.59 18.52
CA LEU A 355 34.95 20.38 17.31
C LEU A 355 35.17 21.88 17.66
N ASP A 356 35.94 22.54 16.84
CA ASP A 356 36.01 24.02 16.85
C ASP A 356 34.78 24.55 16.11
N THR A 357 33.72 24.86 16.87
CA THR A 357 32.42 25.26 16.33
C THR A 357 31.69 26.21 17.31
N ASP A 358 30.89 27.10 16.76
CA ASP A 358 29.97 27.98 17.48
C ASP A 358 28.66 27.29 17.92
N LYS A 359 28.54 25.97 17.69
CA LYS A 359 27.35 25.22 18.03
C LYS A 359 27.47 24.64 19.44
N ASP A 360 26.58 25.09 20.30
CA ASP A 360 26.47 24.57 21.66
C ASP A 360 25.43 23.45 21.74
N MET A 361 25.68 22.53 22.68
CA MET A 361 24.70 21.49 23.00
C MET A 361 23.46 22.11 23.67
N ILE A 362 22.28 21.57 23.38
CA ILE A 362 21.02 21.99 23.97
C ILE A 362 21.05 21.78 25.49
N PRO A 363 20.61 22.77 26.32
CA PRO A 363 20.56 22.63 27.77
C PRO A 363 19.78 21.40 28.24
N ASN A 364 20.22 20.81 29.37
CA ASN A 364 19.57 19.61 29.92
C ASN A 364 18.08 19.82 30.24
N SER A 365 17.66 21.01 30.65
CA SER A 365 16.24 21.33 30.85
C SER A 365 15.44 21.18 29.57
N SER A 366 15.93 21.75 28.46
CA SER A 366 15.29 21.63 27.15
C SER A 366 15.33 20.22 26.60
N LEU A 367 16.38 19.42 26.85
CA LEU A 367 16.43 18.01 26.47
C LEU A 367 15.35 17.19 27.18
N LYS A 368 15.09 17.46 28.47
CA LYS A 368 14.02 16.82 29.23
C LYS A 368 12.65 17.20 28.66
N THR A 369 12.41 18.48 28.38
CA THR A 369 11.19 18.95 27.71
C THR A 369 11.01 18.29 26.34
N LEU A 370 12.06 18.21 25.51
CA LEU A 370 12.02 17.53 24.21
C LEU A 370 11.69 16.02 24.33
N SER A 371 12.13 15.37 25.40
CA SER A 371 11.76 13.96 25.66
C SER A 371 10.25 13.83 25.96
N GLU A 372 9.65 14.76 26.69
CA GLU A 372 8.20 14.79 26.86
C GLU A 372 7.47 15.15 25.55
N VAL A 373 7.99 16.09 24.75
CA VAL A 373 7.45 16.42 23.43
C VAL A 373 7.41 15.17 22.53
N GLN A 374 8.46 14.35 22.55
CA GLN A 374 8.47 13.08 21.84
C GLN A 374 7.33 12.16 22.30
N ILE A 375 7.10 12.03 23.60
CA ILE A 375 6.00 11.20 24.16
C ILE A 375 4.64 11.74 23.72
N VAL A 376 4.43 13.05 23.78
CA VAL A 376 3.17 13.71 23.36
C VAL A 376 2.88 13.52 21.87
N LEU A 377 3.90 13.58 21.02
CA LEU A 377 3.75 13.43 19.56
C LEU A 377 3.67 11.97 19.11
N LYS A 378 4.06 11.01 19.95
CA LYS A 378 4.11 9.60 19.59
C LYS A 378 2.77 9.03 19.09
N PRO A 379 1.61 9.27 19.69
CA PRO A 379 0.33 8.77 19.17
C PRO A 379 0.06 9.23 17.73
N PHE A 380 0.37 10.47 17.39
CA PHE A 380 0.21 11.00 16.03
C PHE A 380 1.17 10.29 15.05
N PHE A 381 2.41 10.05 15.48
CA PHE A 381 3.41 9.38 14.67
C PHE A 381 3.02 7.93 14.36
N ASP A 382 2.63 7.17 15.38
CA ASP A 382 2.24 5.76 15.25
C ASP A 382 1.02 5.63 14.33
N ILE A 383 0.02 6.50 14.47
CA ILE A 383 -1.18 6.53 13.62
C ILE A 383 -0.83 6.90 12.17
N THR A 384 -0.03 7.95 11.98
CA THR A 384 0.36 8.36 10.62
C THR A 384 1.13 7.25 9.91
N ASN A 385 2.04 6.57 10.61
CA ASN A 385 2.77 5.44 10.07
C ASN A 385 1.83 4.27 9.73
N ARG A 386 0.92 3.91 10.65
CA ARG A 386 -0.05 2.85 10.42
C ARG A 386 -0.90 3.11 9.18
N LEU A 387 -1.42 4.33 9.02
CA LEU A 387 -2.23 4.70 7.86
C LEU A 387 -1.42 4.75 6.56
N SER A 388 -0.14 5.13 6.65
CA SER A 388 0.75 5.21 5.49
C SER A 388 1.27 3.85 5.03
N THR A 389 1.40 2.88 5.93
CA THR A 389 1.92 1.53 5.63
C THR A 389 0.82 0.53 5.31
N ALA A 390 -0.41 0.75 5.79
CA ALA A 390 -1.54 -0.09 5.46
C ALA A 390 -1.79 -0.11 3.94
N SER A 391 -2.12 -1.28 3.40
CA SER A 391 -2.44 -1.41 1.98
C SER A 391 -3.68 -0.59 1.61
N HIS A 392 -4.71 -0.62 2.44
CA HIS A 392 -5.97 0.09 2.23
C HIS A 392 -6.58 0.53 3.57
N PRO A 393 -6.09 1.65 4.17
CA PRO A 393 -6.72 2.20 5.35
C PRO A 393 -8.09 2.78 4.97
N SER A 394 -9.17 2.15 5.45
CA SER A 394 -10.54 2.60 5.19
C SER A 394 -10.89 3.86 5.98
N ILE A 395 -11.74 4.69 5.40
CA ILE A 395 -12.32 5.88 6.03
C ILE A 395 -13.09 5.57 7.34
N SER A 396 -13.55 4.34 7.52
CA SER A 396 -14.20 3.84 8.75
C SER A 396 -13.35 3.99 10.01
N GLN A 397 -12.03 4.06 9.86
CA GLN A 397 -11.09 4.19 10.97
C GLN A 397 -10.96 5.62 11.52
N ILE A 398 -11.49 6.63 10.83
CA ILE A 398 -11.25 8.04 11.19
C ILE A 398 -11.88 8.39 12.53
N ILE A 399 -13.17 8.10 12.74
CA ILE A 399 -13.86 8.38 14.01
C ILE A 399 -13.16 7.65 15.17
N PRO A 400 -12.92 6.32 15.11
CA PRO A 400 -12.19 5.61 16.17
C PRO A 400 -10.81 6.20 16.47
N ILE A 401 -10.03 6.53 15.43
CA ILE A 401 -8.69 7.08 15.61
C ILE A 401 -8.73 8.46 16.28
N VAL A 402 -9.64 9.34 15.87
CA VAL A 402 -9.81 10.66 16.51
C VAL A 402 -10.13 10.51 17.99
N THR A 403 -11.05 9.62 18.35
CA THR A 403 -11.41 9.31 19.74
C THR A 403 -10.20 8.78 20.51
N LEU A 404 -9.45 7.83 19.96
CA LEU A 404 -8.26 7.27 20.61
C LEU A 404 -7.15 8.32 20.81
N VAL A 405 -6.91 9.22 19.82
CA VAL A 405 -5.92 10.30 19.98
C VAL A 405 -6.31 11.26 21.09
N LYS A 406 -7.59 11.67 21.13
CA LYS A 406 -8.10 12.53 22.22
C LYS A 406 -7.94 11.88 23.60
N MET A 407 -8.30 10.59 23.71
CA MET A 407 -8.11 9.84 24.97
C MET A 407 -6.63 9.73 25.35
N ALA A 408 -5.75 9.47 24.38
CA ALA A 408 -4.31 9.39 24.62
C ALA A 408 -3.77 10.73 25.14
N LEU A 409 -4.12 11.86 24.52
CA LEU A 409 -3.69 13.19 24.98
C LEU A 409 -4.23 13.51 26.37
N SER A 410 -5.52 13.28 26.62
CA SER A 410 -6.15 13.55 27.92
C SER A 410 -5.60 12.67 29.05
N SER A 411 -4.99 11.53 28.73
CA SER A 411 -4.33 10.65 29.72
C SER A 411 -2.92 11.11 30.10
N LEU A 412 -2.28 11.95 29.27
CA LEU A 412 -0.94 12.44 29.52
C LEU A 412 -0.89 13.38 30.73
N ARG A 413 0.21 13.32 31.47
CA ARG A 413 0.48 14.19 32.63
C ARG A 413 1.88 14.79 32.50
N PRO A 414 2.09 15.74 31.56
CA PRO A 414 3.40 16.33 31.36
C PRO A 414 3.86 17.09 32.60
N SER A 415 5.16 16.98 32.92
CA SER A 415 5.79 17.67 34.05
C SER A 415 6.13 19.11 33.72
N TYR A 416 6.52 19.38 32.46
CA TYR A 416 6.95 20.72 32.04
C TYR A 416 5.78 21.55 31.52
N GLN A 417 5.79 22.85 31.83
CA GLN A 417 4.74 23.79 31.41
C GLN A 417 4.64 23.86 29.88
N GLU A 418 5.78 23.87 29.20
CA GLU A 418 5.84 23.94 27.73
C GLU A 418 5.11 22.75 27.09
N THR A 419 5.27 21.57 27.66
CA THR A 419 4.64 20.36 27.13
C THR A 419 3.13 20.34 27.43
N ARG A 420 2.69 20.87 28.58
CA ARG A 420 1.24 21.01 28.90
C ARG A 420 0.56 21.93 27.88
N ILE A 421 1.17 23.09 27.58
CA ILE A 421 0.64 24.02 26.58
C ILE A 421 0.61 23.38 25.19
N LEU A 422 1.61 22.56 24.85
CA LEU A 422 1.59 21.83 23.57
C LEU A 422 0.42 20.83 23.52
N VAL A 423 0.14 20.10 24.62
CA VAL A 423 -1.02 19.19 24.70
C VAL A 423 -2.33 19.96 24.49
N GLU A 424 -2.53 21.07 25.22
CA GLU A 424 -3.71 21.94 25.06
C GLU A 424 -3.90 22.43 23.61
N LYS A 425 -2.82 22.85 22.95
CA LYS A 425 -2.88 23.27 21.55
C LYS A 425 -3.23 22.13 20.61
N LEU A 426 -2.68 20.93 20.83
CA LEU A 426 -3.01 19.74 20.05
C LEU A 426 -4.46 19.34 20.22
N GLU A 427 -4.98 19.36 21.46
CA GLU A 427 -6.40 19.07 21.77
C GLU A 427 -7.33 20.09 21.10
N ASN A 428 -7.00 21.39 21.19
CA ASN A 428 -7.78 22.45 20.54
C ASN A 428 -7.82 22.28 19.03
N GLU A 429 -6.67 22.02 18.39
CA GLU A 429 -6.61 21.78 16.94
C GLU A 429 -7.38 20.52 16.49
N LEU A 430 -7.30 19.45 17.28
CA LEU A 430 -8.10 18.24 17.05
C LEU A 430 -9.60 18.54 17.15
N ASN A 431 -10.02 19.29 18.17
CA ASN A 431 -11.42 19.65 18.37
C ASN A 431 -11.94 20.54 17.25
N VAL A 432 -11.17 21.53 16.80
CA VAL A 432 -11.56 22.42 15.71
C VAL A 432 -11.65 21.65 14.37
N ARG A 433 -10.63 20.82 14.07
CA ARG A 433 -10.53 20.17 12.76
C ARG A 433 -11.48 18.97 12.59
N PHE A 434 -11.79 18.29 13.66
CA PHE A 434 -12.64 17.09 13.67
C PHE A 434 -13.96 17.28 14.41
N ALA A 435 -14.41 18.55 14.62
CA ALA A 435 -15.65 18.89 15.31
C ALA A 435 -16.86 18.14 14.76
N ASP A 436 -17.00 18.16 13.45
CA ASP A 436 -18.20 17.64 12.76
C ASP A 436 -17.99 16.23 12.18
N THR A 437 -16.86 15.59 12.44
CA THR A 437 -16.49 14.31 11.78
C THR A 437 -17.54 13.22 11.98
N GLU A 438 -18.11 13.12 13.18
CA GLU A 438 -19.15 12.13 13.51
C GLU A 438 -20.50 12.40 12.82
N PHE A 439 -20.73 13.63 12.36
CA PHE A 439 -21.97 14.03 11.66
C PHE A 439 -21.85 13.92 10.13
N VAL A 440 -20.64 13.80 9.60
CA VAL A 440 -20.41 13.59 8.16
C VAL A 440 -20.85 12.19 7.77
N GLU A 441 -21.83 12.12 6.88
CA GLU A 441 -22.51 10.87 6.51
C GLU A 441 -21.53 9.81 5.96
N LEU A 442 -20.54 10.24 5.20
CA LEU A 442 -19.52 9.33 4.64
C LEU A 442 -18.71 8.63 5.72
N TYR A 443 -18.29 9.37 6.78
CA TYR A 443 -17.50 8.79 7.88
C TYR A 443 -18.35 7.94 8.81
N ASN A 444 -19.50 8.46 9.24
CA ASN A 444 -20.32 7.76 10.22
C ASN A 444 -20.92 6.46 9.68
N LYS A 445 -21.41 6.44 8.42
CA LYS A 445 -21.87 5.21 7.78
C LYS A 445 -20.75 4.19 7.63
N ALA A 446 -19.56 4.61 7.18
CA ALA A 446 -18.42 3.71 7.06
C ALA A 446 -18.03 3.11 8.42
N THR A 447 -18.02 3.91 9.50
CA THR A 447 -17.69 3.44 10.85
C THR A 447 -18.73 2.47 11.38
N ILE A 448 -20.04 2.77 11.25
CA ILE A 448 -21.13 1.86 11.67
C ILE A 448 -21.07 0.53 10.92
N LEU A 449 -20.76 0.55 9.62
CA LEU A 449 -20.71 -0.64 8.77
C LEU A 449 -19.40 -1.41 8.88
N ASP A 450 -18.44 -0.93 9.67
CA ASP A 450 -17.21 -1.67 9.97
C ASP A 450 -17.42 -2.54 11.22
N PRO A 451 -17.35 -3.87 11.11
CA PRO A 451 -17.64 -4.78 12.22
C PRO A 451 -16.65 -4.68 13.39
N ARG A 452 -15.53 -3.97 13.19
CA ARG A 452 -14.52 -3.72 14.24
C ARG A 452 -14.90 -2.56 15.14
N PHE A 453 -15.71 -1.62 14.66
CA PHE A 453 -15.98 -0.34 15.33
C PHE A 453 -17.47 -0.16 15.63
N LYS A 454 -18.35 -0.33 14.63
CA LYS A 454 -19.78 -0.08 14.72
C LYS A 454 -20.06 1.31 15.34
N ASN A 455 -20.83 1.36 16.44
CA ASN A 455 -21.20 2.59 17.16
C ASN A 455 -20.37 2.85 18.43
N TYR A 456 -19.38 2.01 18.75
CA TYR A 456 -18.65 2.04 20.03
C TYR A 456 -17.82 3.32 20.24
N ASP A 457 -17.13 3.77 19.18
CA ASP A 457 -16.13 4.85 19.27
C ASP A 457 -16.72 6.26 19.07
N PHE A 458 -18.05 6.38 18.91
CA PHE A 458 -18.70 7.69 18.82
C PHE A 458 -18.70 8.38 20.19
N GLN A 459 -18.21 9.61 20.24
CA GLN A 459 -18.29 10.46 21.42
C GLN A 459 -19.70 11.06 21.57
N SER A 460 -20.35 11.40 20.43
CA SER A 460 -21.72 11.88 20.40
C SER A 460 -22.70 10.72 20.23
N VAL A 461 -23.46 10.42 21.28
CA VAL A 461 -24.53 9.40 21.24
C VAL A 461 -25.55 9.73 20.16
N THR A 462 -25.86 11.02 19.96
CA THR A 462 -26.81 11.47 18.94
C THR A 462 -26.27 11.27 17.52
N ALA A 463 -24.97 11.46 17.29
CA ALA A 463 -24.37 11.22 15.97
C ALA A 463 -24.40 9.74 15.61
N GLY A 464 -24.04 8.86 16.54
CA GLY A 464 -24.12 7.40 16.34
C GLY A 464 -25.55 6.92 16.08
N ALA A 465 -26.52 7.35 16.93
CA ALA A 465 -27.93 7.01 16.74
C ALA A 465 -28.50 7.50 15.40
N ASN A 466 -28.18 8.72 15.00
CA ASN A 466 -28.62 9.29 13.72
C ASN A 466 -28.01 8.52 12.52
N ALA A 467 -26.76 8.09 12.61
CA ALA A 467 -26.11 7.28 11.58
C ALA A 467 -26.82 5.92 11.43
N VAL A 468 -27.11 5.24 12.54
CA VAL A 468 -27.85 3.98 12.55
C VAL A 468 -29.24 4.17 11.93
N MET A 469 -29.98 5.20 12.33
CA MET A 469 -31.31 5.51 11.78
C MET A 469 -31.26 5.79 10.26
N LYS A 470 -30.26 6.53 9.79
CA LYS A 470 -30.11 6.80 8.33
C LYS A 470 -29.85 5.53 7.54
N ILE A 471 -29.01 4.61 8.05
CA ILE A 471 -28.75 3.32 7.41
C ILE A 471 -30.05 2.50 7.37
N ASP A 472 -30.78 2.40 8.47
CA ASP A 472 -32.02 1.64 8.54
C ASP A 472 -33.11 2.20 7.61
N ASN A 473 -33.27 3.51 7.55
CA ASN A 473 -34.20 4.17 6.64
C ASN A 473 -33.84 3.89 5.17
N TYR A 474 -32.55 3.89 4.82
CA TYR A 474 -32.09 3.50 3.49
C TYR A 474 -32.46 2.04 3.18
N LEU A 475 -32.19 1.12 4.08
CA LEU A 475 -32.49 -0.31 3.90
C LEU A 475 -34.01 -0.56 3.80
N LYS A 476 -34.83 0.17 4.54
CA LYS A 476 -36.29 0.11 4.44
C LYS A 476 -36.80 0.63 3.08
N ALA A 477 -36.20 1.71 2.57
CA ALA A 477 -36.55 2.28 1.27
C ALA A 477 -36.19 1.36 0.09
N CYS A 478 -35.12 0.57 0.22
CA CYS A 478 -34.69 -0.40 -0.79
C CYS A 478 -35.52 -1.70 -0.83
N ARG A 479 -36.37 -1.94 0.20
CA ARG A 479 -37.26 -3.12 0.17
C ARG A 479 -38.34 -2.94 -0.90
N PRO A 480 -38.53 -3.92 -1.83
CA PRO A 480 -39.68 -3.88 -2.73
C PRO A 480 -40.95 -3.81 -1.90
N LEU A 481 -41.87 -2.96 -2.28
CA LEU A 481 -43.24 -2.96 -1.75
C LEU A 481 -43.85 -4.33 -2.02
N MET A 482 -43.65 -5.28 -1.13
CA MET A 482 -44.46 -6.49 -1.15
C MET A 482 -45.90 -6.03 -0.91
N THR A 483 -46.72 -6.12 -1.94
CA THR A 483 -48.15 -6.06 -1.83
C THR A 483 -48.57 -6.91 -0.64
N ARG A 484 -49.14 -6.26 0.38
CA ARG A 484 -49.74 -6.94 1.50
C ARG A 484 -50.82 -7.86 0.95
N SER A 485 -50.51 -9.11 0.67
CA SER A 485 -51.54 -10.13 0.59
C SER A 485 -52.11 -10.28 2.00
N ALA A 486 -53.28 -9.71 2.16
CA ALA A 486 -54.12 -9.95 3.33
C ALA A 486 -54.36 -11.44 3.48
N SER A 487 -53.91 -11.99 4.56
CA SER A 487 -54.46 -13.10 5.34
C SER A 487 -53.38 -13.89 6.07
N ALA A 488 -52.82 -13.27 7.08
CA ALA A 488 -52.32 -14.03 8.22
C ALA A 488 -53.36 -13.86 9.32
N GLN A 489 -54.21 -14.84 9.48
CA GLN A 489 -55.08 -14.98 10.64
C GLN A 489 -54.19 -14.85 11.90
N ARG A 490 -54.48 -13.82 12.68
CA ARG A 490 -53.89 -13.65 14.03
C ARG A 490 -54.43 -14.84 14.87
N SER A 491 -53.66 -15.89 15.02
CA SER A 491 -53.83 -16.83 16.12
C SER A 491 -53.60 -16.06 17.40
N GLN A 492 -54.63 -15.95 18.24
CA GLN A 492 -54.52 -15.38 19.58
C GLN A 492 -53.47 -16.19 20.38
N PRO A 493 -52.53 -15.50 21.06
CA PRO A 493 -51.53 -16.18 21.87
C PRO A 493 -52.20 -16.89 23.03
N ASN A 494 -51.85 -18.15 23.22
CA ASN A 494 -52.34 -18.97 24.34
C ASN A 494 -51.83 -18.43 25.64
N ILE A 495 -52.72 -17.98 26.55
CA ILE A 495 -52.45 -17.30 27.82
C ILE A 495 -51.61 -18.14 28.81
N ASN A 496 -51.41 -19.43 28.52
CA ASN A 496 -50.75 -20.34 29.46
C ASN A 496 -49.21 -20.40 29.33
N ASP A 497 -48.59 -19.61 28.46
CA ASP A 497 -47.12 -19.59 28.34
C ASP A 497 -46.54 -18.20 28.63
N ILE A 498 -46.36 -17.91 29.93
CA ILE A 498 -45.79 -16.66 30.47
C ILE A 498 -44.37 -16.40 29.93
N PHE A 499 -43.63 -17.41 29.54
CA PHE A 499 -42.27 -17.25 28.98
C PHE A 499 -42.29 -16.82 27.51
N THR A 500 -43.32 -17.18 26.77
CA THR A 500 -43.52 -16.69 25.38
C THR A 500 -43.89 -15.21 25.39
N PHE A 501 -44.67 -14.73 26.36
CA PHE A 501 -45.01 -13.32 26.54
C PHE A 501 -43.78 -12.45 26.82
N ARG A 502 -42.82 -12.96 27.59
CA ARG A 502 -41.57 -12.24 27.87
C ARG A 502 -40.68 -12.11 26.65
N ARG A 503 -40.54 -13.18 25.86
CA ARG A 503 -39.83 -13.15 24.54
C ARG A 503 -40.50 -12.22 23.53
N VAL A 504 -41.84 -12.19 23.46
CA VAL A 504 -42.56 -11.29 22.56
C VAL A 504 -42.41 -9.82 22.98
N ARG A 505 -42.30 -9.53 24.26
CA ARG A 505 -42.08 -8.15 24.77
C ARG A 505 -40.65 -7.67 24.52
N ASP A 506 -39.67 -8.53 24.68
CA ASP A 506 -38.26 -8.20 24.38
C ASP A 506 -38.03 -8.06 22.86
N HIS A 507 -38.79 -8.75 22.00
CA HIS A 507 -38.78 -8.57 20.55
C HIS A 507 -39.64 -7.38 20.04
N GLN A 508 -40.62 -6.90 20.82
CA GLN A 508 -41.42 -5.73 20.43
C GLN A 508 -40.75 -4.39 20.73
N SER A 509 -39.78 -4.34 21.63
CA SER A 509 -39.02 -3.13 21.93
C SER A 509 -37.82 -2.88 20.99
N SER A 510 -37.44 -3.87 20.15
CA SER A 510 -36.33 -3.76 19.19
C SER A 510 -36.74 -3.75 17.70
N SER A 511 -38.03 -3.63 17.38
CA SER A 511 -38.55 -3.98 16.05
C SER A 511 -38.61 -2.84 15.01
N ASN A 512 -37.78 -1.82 15.13
CA ASN A 512 -37.75 -0.73 14.10
C ASN A 512 -36.69 -0.92 13.02
N PHE A 513 -35.67 -1.76 13.25
CA PHE A 513 -34.59 -1.99 12.28
C PHE A 513 -34.87 -3.18 11.35
N SER A 514 -34.20 -3.21 10.20
CA SER A 514 -34.20 -4.42 9.37
C SER A 514 -33.53 -5.56 10.14
N LEU A 515 -34.06 -6.76 10.08
CA LEU A 515 -33.61 -7.89 10.90
C LEU A 515 -32.10 -8.15 10.75
N ASP A 516 -31.60 -8.13 9.53
CA ASP A 516 -30.18 -8.37 9.26
C ASP A 516 -29.30 -7.27 9.84
N PHE A 517 -29.75 -6.02 9.80
CA PHE A 517 -29.01 -4.89 10.35
C PHE A 517 -29.03 -4.91 11.89
N SER A 518 -30.16 -5.28 12.49
CA SER A 518 -30.24 -5.48 13.95
C SER A 518 -29.29 -6.58 14.40
N ASN A 519 -29.33 -7.75 13.78
CA ASN A 519 -28.44 -8.87 14.06
C ASN A 519 -26.95 -8.48 13.91
N TYR A 520 -26.65 -7.70 12.90
CA TYR A 520 -25.28 -7.17 12.71
C TYR A 520 -24.86 -6.26 13.86
N LEU A 521 -25.71 -5.30 14.27
CA LEU A 521 -25.39 -4.38 15.36
C LEU A 521 -25.20 -5.12 16.69
N ASP A 522 -26.02 -6.13 16.95
CA ASP A 522 -26.00 -6.93 18.19
C ASP A 522 -24.86 -7.97 18.23
N SER A 523 -24.23 -8.26 17.09
CA SER A 523 -23.10 -9.20 17.03
C SER A 523 -21.87 -8.62 17.73
N ASN A 524 -20.93 -9.48 18.17
CA ASN A 524 -19.70 -9.07 18.83
C ASN A 524 -18.80 -8.21 17.92
N TYR A 525 -18.02 -7.30 18.54
CA TYR A 525 -16.97 -6.56 17.83
C TYR A 525 -15.85 -7.50 17.40
N LEU A 526 -15.32 -7.27 16.20
CA LEU A 526 -14.24 -8.08 15.67
C LEU A 526 -12.86 -7.49 15.98
N PRO A 527 -11.81 -8.33 16.02
CA PRO A 527 -10.44 -7.85 16.18
C PRO A 527 -10.04 -6.85 15.09
N LEU A 528 -9.16 -5.90 15.42
CA LEU A 528 -8.66 -4.88 14.49
C LEU A 528 -7.91 -5.46 13.28
N SER A 529 -7.44 -6.72 13.37
CA SER A 529 -6.79 -7.45 12.27
C SER A 529 -7.77 -8.03 11.25
N THR A 530 -9.07 -8.02 11.54
CA THR A 530 -10.10 -8.54 10.62
C THR A 530 -10.24 -7.63 9.41
N ASP A 531 -10.30 -8.22 8.21
CA ASP A 531 -10.66 -7.51 7.00
C ASP A 531 -12.18 -7.27 6.96
N PRO A 532 -12.65 -6.01 7.02
CA PRO A 532 -14.07 -5.72 7.07
C PRO A 532 -14.81 -6.04 5.77
N LEU A 533 -14.15 -5.99 4.61
CA LEU A 533 -14.76 -6.33 3.32
C LEU A 533 -15.01 -7.83 3.22
N LEU A 534 -14.02 -8.63 3.59
CA LEU A 534 -14.15 -10.09 3.61
C LEU A 534 -15.17 -10.55 4.65
N PHE A 535 -15.31 -9.84 5.78
CA PHE A 535 -16.36 -10.12 6.75
C PHE A 535 -17.75 -10.08 6.08
N TRP A 536 -18.06 -8.99 5.36
CA TRP A 536 -19.34 -8.83 4.70
C TRP A 536 -19.61 -9.90 3.64
N ILE A 537 -18.60 -10.23 2.83
CA ILE A 537 -18.73 -11.25 1.78
C ILE A 537 -18.96 -12.66 2.34
N ASN A 538 -18.34 -12.96 3.49
CA ASN A 538 -18.38 -14.32 4.06
C ASN A 538 -19.59 -14.56 4.99
N ASN A 539 -20.16 -13.51 5.58
CA ASN A 539 -21.19 -13.65 6.61
C ASN A 539 -22.56 -13.17 6.17
N PHE A 540 -22.67 -12.44 5.05
CA PHE A 540 -23.93 -11.93 4.53
C PHE A 540 -24.09 -12.19 3.03
N PRO A 541 -25.33 -12.32 2.52
CA PRO A 541 -25.57 -12.46 1.09
C PRO A 541 -25.01 -11.25 0.32
N ARG A 542 -24.28 -11.51 -0.75
CA ARG A 542 -23.68 -10.43 -1.59
C ARG A 542 -24.73 -9.50 -2.19
N GLU A 543 -25.89 -10.05 -2.50
CA GLU A 543 -27.01 -9.29 -3.10
C GLU A 543 -27.80 -8.47 -2.07
N SER A 544 -27.55 -8.65 -0.78
CA SER A 544 -28.18 -7.87 0.29
C SER A 544 -27.82 -6.39 0.15
N GLU A 545 -28.80 -5.50 0.27
CA GLU A 545 -28.57 -4.05 0.24
C GLU A 545 -27.67 -3.59 1.38
N LEU A 546 -27.71 -4.29 2.52
CA LEU A 546 -26.80 -4.02 3.64
C LEU A 546 -25.35 -4.32 3.26
N THR A 547 -25.08 -5.46 2.61
CA THR A 547 -23.74 -5.82 2.12
C THR A 547 -23.25 -4.85 1.07
N LYS A 548 -24.07 -4.51 0.10
CA LYS A 548 -23.73 -3.50 -0.94
C LYS A 548 -23.40 -2.17 -0.31
N LEU A 549 -24.21 -1.71 0.64
CA LEU A 549 -23.98 -0.44 1.36
C LEU A 549 -22.67 -0.47 2.14
N ALA A 550 -22.37 -1.58 2.82
CA ALA A 550 -21.13 -1.74 3.56
C ALA A 550 -19.89 -1.72 2.64
N LEU A 551 -19.90 -2.53 1.58
CA LEU A 551 -18.81 -2.57 0.61
C LEU A 551 -18.59 -1.18 -0.02
N ARG A 552 -19.67 -0.50 -0.42
CA ARG A 552 -19.65 0.85 -0.98
C ARG A 552 -18.88 1.85 -0.12
N HIS A 553 -19.09 1.85 1.20
CA HIS A 553 -18.46 2.81 2.11
C HIS A 553 -17.06 2.36 2.56
N LEU A 554 -16.84 1.06 2.72
CA LEU A 554 -15.57 0.51 3.22
C LEU A 554 -14.43 0.52 2.20
N ILE A 555 -14.73 0.65 0.89
CA ILE A 555 -13.69 0.83 -0.15
C ILE A 555 -13.04 2.20 -0.11
N VAL A 556 -13.67 3.20 0.54
CA VAL A 556 -13.17 4.57 0.56
C VAL A 556 -11.91 4.67 1.41
N PRO A 557 -10.76 5.13 0.85
CA PRO A 557 -9.54 5.28 1.61
C PRO A 557 -9.62 6.41 2.64
N ALA A 558 -8.93 6.26 3.78
CA ALA A 558 -8.80 7.33 4.77
C ALA A 558 -7.82 8.44 4.33
N THR A 559 -6.99 8.18 3.32
CA THR A 559 -5.89 9.07 2.93
C THR A 559 -5.73 9.14 1.42
N SER A 560 -5.18 10.25 0.91
CA SER A 560 -4.72 10.42 -0.48
C SER A 560 -3.30 9.88 -0.74
N VAL A 561 -2.72 9.15 0.20
CA VAL A 561 -1.38 8.55 0.08
C VAL A 561 -1.17 7.76 -1.23
N PRO A 562 -2.17 7.01 -1.77
CA PRO A 562 -2.01 6.38 -3.07
C PRO A 562 -1.63 7.36 -4.18
N SER A 563 -2.24 8.55 -4.24
CA SER A 563 -1.88 9.60 -5.20
C SER A 563 -0.52 10.26 -4.89
N GLU A 564 -0.17 10.47 -3.62
CA GLU A 564 1.15 10.96 -3.21
C GLU A 564 2.29 10.01 -3.64
N ARG A 565 2.04 8.69 -3.59
CA ARG A 565 3.01 7.66 -4.05
C ARG A 565 3.29 7.76 -5.56
N LEU A 566 2.30 8.19 -6.36
CA LEU A 566 2.53 8.44 -7.79
C LEU A 566 3.55 9.56 -7.99
N PHE A 567 3.45 10.63 -7.20
CA PHE A 567 4.37 11.76 -7.33
C PHE A 567 5.79 11.45 -6.85
N SER A 568 5.93 10.56 -5.87
CA SER A 568 7.25 10.05 -5.49
C SER A 568 7.91 9.35 -6.68
N LYS A 569 7.19 8.45 -7.35
CA LYS A 569 7.66 7.80 -8.59
C LYS A 569 7.89 8.81 -9.73
N ALA A 570 6.99 9.79 -9.90
CA ALA A 570 7.14 10.83 -10.91
C ALA A 570 8.38 11.70 -10.66
N GLY A 571 8.67 12.04 -9.41
CA GLY A 571 9.85 12.80 -9.01
C GLY A 571 11.16 12.09 -9.33
N ASP A 572 11.21 10.77 -9.12
CA ASP A 572 12.37 9.94 -9.49
C ASP A 572 12.62 9.96 -11.01
N VAL A 573 11.56 9.96 -11.80
CA VAL A 573 11.61 10.00 -13.27
C VAL A 573 11.98 11.38 -13.80
N LEU A 574 11.34 12.42 -13.26
CA LEU A 574 11.58 13.82 -13.61
C LEU A 574 12.78 14.41 -12.87
N SER A 575 13.85 13.63 -12.67
CA SER A 575 15.08 14.13 -12.09
C SER A 575 15.69 15.26 -12.95
N LYS A 576 16.62 16.05 -12.37
CA LYS A 576 17.32 17.14 -13.07
C LYS A 576 17.89 16.72 -14.44
N LYS A 577 18.31 15.46 -14.59
CA LYS A 577 18.83 14.88 -15.84
C LYS A 577 17.74 14.46 -16.84
N ARG A 578 16.47 14.38 -16.43
CA ARG A 578 15.34 13.87 -17.23
C ARG A 578 14.16 14.86 -17.30
N SER A 579 14.40 16.14 -17.00
CA SER A 579 13.37 17.18 -17.01
C SER A 579 12.76 17.46 -18.40
N SER A 580 13.31 16.86 -19.47
CA SER A 580 12.85 17.00 -20.85
C SER A 580 11.78 16.00 -21.29
N LEU A 581 11.32 15.09 -20.40
CA LEU A 581 10.21 14.19 -20.74
C LEU A 581 8.93 14.99 -20.97
N SER A 582 8.22 14.67 -22.06
CA SER A 582 6.91 15.29 -22.30
C SER A 582 5.92 14.86 -21.22
N PRO A 583 5.00 15.74 -20.79
CA PRO A 583 3.99 15.41 -19.79
C PRO A 583 3.18 14.16 -20.14
N LYS A 584 2.81 13.99 -21.41
CA LYS A 584 2.16 12.79 -21.93
C LYS A 584 2.98 11.52 -21.65
N ARG A 585 4.30 11.57 -21.88
CA ARG A 585 5.17 10.42 -21.61
C ARG A 585 5.29 10.10 -20.11
N VAL A 586 5.25 11.11 -19.26
CA VAL A 586 5.23 10.93 -17.81
C VAL A 586 3.96 10.20 -17.37
N GLU A 587 2.81 10.62 -17.86
CA GLU A 587 1.52 9.96 -17.61
C GLU A 587 1.52 8.50 -18.08
N GLU A 588 1.93 8.24 -19.33
CA GLU A 588 2.00 6.89 -19.90
C GLU A 588 2.86 5.94 -19.06
N LEU A 589 4.06 6.38 -18.70
CA LEU A 589 4.96 5.57 -17.88
C LEU A 589 4.43 5.33 -16.47
N LEU A 590 3.83 6.35 -15.83
CA LEU A 590 3.26 6.22 -14.50
C LEU A 590 2.09 5.22 -14.49
N ILE A 591 1.17 5.32 -15.43
CA ILE A 591 0.02 4.41 -15.52
C ILE A 591 0.52 2.97 -15.73
N ILE A 592 1.44 2.73 -16.65
CA ILE A 592 2.01 1.39 -16.88
C ILE A 592 2.75 0.90 -15.63
N SER A 593 3.60 1.73 -15.00
CA SER A 593 4.42 1.33 -13.85
C SER A 593 3.61 0.90 -12.61
N CYS A 594 2.34 1.27 -12.55
CA CYS A 594 1.42 0.90 -11.47
C CYS A 594 0.77 -0.47 -11.69
N LEU A 595 0.91 -1.06 -12.88
CA LEU A 595 0.38 -2.39 -13.19
C LEU A 595 1.37 -3.51 -12.80
N PRO A 596 0.89 -4.75 -12.55
CA PRO A 596 1.75 -5.91 -12.34
C PRO A 596 2.69 -6.18 -13.53
N ALA A 597 3.92 -6.65 -13.27
CA ALA A 597 4.91 -6.87 -14.31
C ALA A 597 4.46 -7.90 -15.36
N GLU A 598 3.82 -8.95 -14.89
CA GLU A 598 3.29 -10.04 -15.73
C GLU A 598 2.24 -9.51 -16.71
N LEU A 599 1.38 -8.62 -16.23
CA LEU A 599 0.39 -7.95 -17.07
C LEU A 599 1.05 -7.03 -18.10
N ILE A 600 2.00 -6.20 -17.69
CA ILE A 600 2.73 -5.32 -18.60
C ILE A 600 3.45 -6.14 -19.69
N ALA A 601 4.01 -7.29 -19.34
CA ALA A 601 4.67 -8.18 -20.30
C ALA A 601 3.70 -8.75 -21.34
N SER A 602 2.46 -9.01 -20.95
CA SER A 602 1.42 -9.56 -21.84
C SER A 602 0.72 -8.52 -22.72
N LEU A 603 0.77 -7.24 -22.33
CA LEU A 603 0.30 -6.11 -23.13
C LEU A 603 1.27 -5.80 -24.29
#